data_7a8a6ab30352353786dde607cdfcc941
#
_entry.id   7a8a6ab30352353786dde607cdfcc941
#
_cell.length_a   1.000
_cell.length_b   1.000
_cell.length_c   1.000
_cell.angle_alpha   90.00
_cell.angle_beta   90.00
_cell.angle_gamma   90.00
#
_symmetry.space_group_name_H-M   'P 1'
#
loop_
_entity.id
_entity.type
_entity.pdbx_description
1 polymer ?
#
loop_
_entity_poly.entity_id
_entity_poly.type
_entity_poly.pdbx_seq_one_letter_code
_entity_poly.pdbx_strand_id
1 'polypeptide(L)'
;MASGGKIGILTGGGDVPGLNSVIKSAVYRASEMGRDVIGIRRGWEGLTHLDASQEVDARYIRHLTRESTRAIDRSGGTVLHTSRTNPMRISKNRLPANIPQSELDKLTTDGKTYNFTPIVLRNLERLGIGCLIVIGGDDTLGFAAALDKLGVPLMAIPKTMDNDVQGTEYCIGFSSAITRAKELINRQRTTLGSHERIGIFRIFGRDAGFTALYTAYVTSARCVIPEYPFDLDLLVKLLVDDKRNNPSNYAFIIASEGAVWTGQKAEDYGEADAYGHRKKVDIGHALAEILRQRTGEETMTSDLTYDLRSGDPDAVDQVVATTFANVAFDLIGDKVYGRMMAIREGLYSHAPLPDHALGPRTVDIEKLYNTKRYRPRYAGKLGAPVFLISA
;
A
#
# COMPACT_ATOMS: atom_id res chain seq x y z
N MET A 1 -11.19 -28.62 0.35
CA MET A 1 -11.15 -28.25 1.78
C MET A 1 -12.57 -28.17 2.32
N ALA A 2 -12.83 -28.65 3.56
CA ALA A 2 -14.18 -28.71 4.11
C ALA A 2 -14.78 -27.30 4.29
N SER A 3 -16.05 -27.13 3.98
CA SER A 3 -16.80 -25.85 4.04
C SER A 3 -16.99 -25.25 5.45
N GLY A 4 -16.31 -25.79 6.47
CA GLY A 4 -16.35 -25.39 7.88
C GLY A 4 -14.99 -25.17 8.54
N GLY A 5 -13.89 -25.08 7.79
CA GLY A 5 -12.55 -24.87 8.35
C GLY A 5 -12.33 -23.49 8.97
N LYS A 6 -11.18 -23.30 9.66
CA LYS A 6 -10.79 -22.02 10.28
C LYS A 6 -10.61 -20.92 9.22
N ILE A 7 -10.73 -19.67 9.64
CA ILE A 7 -10.35 -18.51 8.83
C ILE A 7 -8.88 -18.19 9.10
N GLY A 8 -8.05 -18.19 8.05
CA GLY A 8 -6.70 -17.64 8.12
C GLY A 8 -6.70 -16.15 7.78
N ILE A 9 -5.91 -15.33 8.48
CA ILE A 9 -5.73 -13.91 8.15
C ILE A 9 -4.25 -13.59 8.14
N LEU A 10 -3.78 -12.91 7.10
CA LEU A 10 -2.42 -12.37 7.02
C LEU A 10 -2.40 -10.95 6.47
N THR A 11 -1.33 -10.22 6.84
CA THR A 11 -1.02 -8.89 6.31
C THR A 11 0.36 -8.91 5.66
N GLY A 12 0.48 -8.47 4.42
CA GLY A 12 1.74 -8.48 3.67
C GLY A 12 2.10 -7.13 3.04
N GLY A 13 3.40 -6.94 2.76
CA GLY A 13 3.93 -5.70 2.22
C GLY A 13 4.12 -4.60 3.25
N GLY A 14 4.18 -3.33 2.84
CA GLY A 14 4.25 -2.19 3.77
C GLY A 14 2.98 -2.09 4.62
N ASP A 15 3.13 -1.70 5.88
CA ASP A 15 1.98 -1.42 6.74
C ASP A 15 1.34 -0.06 6.41
N VAL A 16 0.10 0.08 6.80
CA VAL A 16 -0.68 1.33 6.73
C VAL A 16 -1.69 1.40 7.88
N PRO A 17 -2.20 2.56 8.25
CA PRO A 17 -3.37 2.66 9.13
C PRO A 17 -4.58 1.95 8.55
N GLY A 18 -5.36 1.24 9.39
CA GLY A 18 -6.58 0.51 8.99
C GLY A 18 -6.44 -1.02 8.95
N LEU A 19 -5.23 -1.58 8.90
CA LEU A 19 -5.03 -3.04 8.91
C LEU A 19 -5.65 -3.71 10.13
N ASN A 20 -5.46 -3.15 11.30
CA ASN A 20 -6.01 -3.67 12.55
C ASN A 20 -7.56 -3.60 12.58
N SER A 21 -8.16 -2.60 11.93
CA SER A 21 -9.61 -2.48 11.80
C SER A 21 -10.19 -3.61 10.96
N VAL A 22 -9.51 -4.00 9.87
CA VAL A 22 -9.88 -5.19 9.07
C VAL A 22 -9.80 -6.45 9.92
N ILE A 23 -8.66 -6.66 10.62
CA ILE A 23 -8.43 -7.86 11.44
C ILE A 23 -9.52 -7.99 12.51
N LYS A 24 -9.79 -6.91 13.24
CA LYS A 24 -10.84 -6.90 14.27
C LYS A 24 -12.22 -7.25 13.69
N SER A 25 -12.62 -6.58 12.62
CA SER A 25 -13.93 -6.79 11.99
C SER A 25 -14.07 -8.22 11.45
N ALA A 26 -13.02 -8.76 10.84
CA ALA A 26 -12.96 -10.14 10.36
C ALA A 26 -13.12 -11.15 11.52
N VAL A 27 -12.43 -10.94 12.64
CA VAL A 27 -12.56 -11.79 13.84
C VAL A 27 -13.99 -11.74 14.41
N TYR A 28 -14.62 -10.58 14.43
CA TYR A 28 -15.98 -10.42 14.93
C TYR A 28 -16.98 -11.16 14.02
N ARG A 29 -16.86 -11.01 12.70
CA ARG A 29 -17.71 -11.72 11.73
C ARG A 29 -17.49 -13.23 11.76
N ALA A 30 -16.26 -13.69 11.83
CA ALA A 30 -15.96 -15.12 11.97
C ALA A 30 -16.58 -15.72 13.24
N SER A 31 -16.49 -14.99 14.37
CA SER A 31 -17.10 -15.40 15.62
C SER A 31 -18.64 -15.53 15.52
N GLU A 32 -19.31 -14.63 14.78
CA GLU A 32 -20.76 -14.72 14.51
C GLU A 32 -21.13 -15.93 13.68
N MET A 33 -20.22 -16.37 12.80
CA MET A 33 -20.37 -17.59 12.00
C MET A 33 -19.91 -18.87 12.73
N GLY A 34 -19.50 -18.78 14.00
CA GLY A 34 -18.98 -19.91 14.77
C GLY A 34 -17.64 -20.46 14.24
N ARG A 35 -16.83 -19.61 13.59
CA ARG A 35 -15.56 -20.03 13.00
C ARG A 35 -14.36 -19.47 13.77
N ASP A 36 -13.37 -20.31 14.05
CA ASP A 36 -12.10 -19.91 14.62
C ASP A 36 -11.26 -19.10 13.64
N VAL A 37 -10.46 -18.17 14.17
CA VAL A 37 -9.56 -17.32 13.38
C VAL A 37 -8.11 -17.56 13.76
N ILE A 38 -7.30 -17.85 12.75
CA ILE A 38 -5.86 -18.00 12.82
C ILE A 38 -5.19 -16.78 12.18
N GLY A 39 -4.53 -15.97 12.99
CA GLY A 39 -3.65 -14.91 12.51
C GLY A 39 -2.30 -15.50 12.10
N ILE A 40 -1.92 -15.30 10.85
CA ILE A 40 -0.62 -15.68 10.29
C ILE A 40 0.27 -14.46 10.39
N ARG A 41 1.30 -14.55 11.23
CA ARG A 41 2.22 -13.44 11.49
C ARG A 41 3.24 -13.31 10.38
N ARG A 42 3.71 -12.08 10.14
CA ARG A 42 4.70 -11.73 9.11
C ARG A 42 4.28 -12.10 7.68
N GLY A 43 2.99 -12.01 7.39
CA GLY A 43 2.47 -12.26 6.05
C GLY A 43 2.82 -13.64 5.51
N TRP A 44 3.27 -13.71 4.26
CA TRP A 44 3.63 -14.98 3.63
C TRP A 44 4.81 -15.68 4.30
N GLU A 45 5.70 -14.96 5.00
CA GLU A 45 6.80 -15.56 5.77
C GLU A 45 6.26 -16.55 6.79
N GLY A 46 5.15 -16.22 7.46
CA GLY A 46 4.53 -17.10 8.44
C GLY A 46 4.14 -18.47 7.88
N LEU A 47 3.71 -18.53 6.63
CA LEU A 47 3.36 -19.80 5.97
C LEU A 47 4.55 -20.53 5.35
N THR A 48 5.63 -19.81 5.02
CA THR A 48 6.83 -20.42 4.45
C THR A 48 7.83 -20.90 5.50
N HIS A 49 7.81 -20.29 6.70
CA HIS A 49 8.79 -20.56 7.77
C HIS A 49 8.20 -21.32 8.98
N LEU A 50 6.90 -21.62 8.95
CA LEU A 50 6.23 -22.36 10.01
C LEU A 50 6.95 -23.68 10.32
N ASP A 51 7.28 -23.89 11.58
CA ASP A 51 7.90 -25.13 12.03
C ASP A 51 6.85 -26.24 12.17
N ALA A 52 6.91 -27.19 11.26
CA ALA A 52 5.97 -28.30 11.21
C ALA A 52 6.14 -29.30 12.36
N SER A 53 7.25 -29.27 13.10
CA SER A 53 7.49 -30.14 14.25
C SER A 53 6.77 -29.68 15.52
N GLN A 54 6.34 -28.39 15.57
CA GLN A 54 5.63 -27.81 16.70
C GLN A 54 4.12 -27.88 16.50
N GLU A 55 3.39 -28.16 17.56
CA GLU A 55 1.91 -28.12 17.51
C GLU A 55 1.38 -26.72 17.18
N VAL A 56 1.96 -25.70 17.82
CA VAL A 56 1.71 -24.27 17.52
C VAL A 56 3.03 -23.52 17.54
N ASP A 57 3.44 -22.97 16.40
CA ASP A 57 4.59 -22.07 16.34
C ASP A 57 4.14 -20.62 16.59
N ALA A 58 4.24 -20.18 17.85
CA ALA A 58 3.81 -18.84 18.27
C ALA A 58 4.58 -17.69 17.59
N ARG A 59 5.72 -17.96 16.94
CA ARG A 59 6.44 -16.95 16.14
C ARG A 59 5.62 -16.55 14.91
N TYR A 60 4.87 -17.49 14.33
CA TYR A 60 4.18 -17.33 13.07
C TYR A 60 2.66 -17.48 13.16
N ILE A 61 2.14 -18.11 14.22
CA ILE A 61 0.71 -18.38 14.39
C ILE A 61 0.19 -17.71 15.67
N ARG A 62 -0.95 -17.08 15.57
CA ARG A 62 -1.68 -16.47 16.69
C ARG A 62 -3.16 -16.77 16.57
N HIS A 63 -3.75 -17.39 17.59
CA HIS A 63 -5.21 -17.48 17.69
C HIS A 63 -5.79 -16.10 17.99
N LEU A 64 -6.80 -15.71 17.21
CA LEU A 64 -7.45 -14.40 17.33
C LEU A 64 -8.87 -14.59 17.85
N THR A 65 -9.19 -13.89 18.92
CA THR A 65 -10.51 -13.89 19.56
C THR A 65 -11.07 -12.47 19.64
N ARG A 66 -12.38 -12.33 19.88
CA ARG A 66 -12.99 -11.02 20.11
C ARG A 66 -12.32 -10.27 21.25
N GLU A 67 -11.91 -10.98 22.31
CA GLU A 67 -11.22 -10.40 23.45
C GLU A 67 -9.83 -9.86 23.05
N SER A 68 -9.00 -10.70 22.40
CA SER A 68 -7.64 -10.33 22.02
C SER A 68 -7.58 -9.24 20.94
N THR A 69 -8.68 -8.99 20.22
CA THR A 69 -8.75 -8.00 19.14
C THR A 69 -9.62 -6.77 19.49
N ARG A 70 -10.18 -6.71 20.70
CA ARG A 70 -11.15 -5.68 21.08
C ARG A 70 -10.69 -4.24 20.86
N ALA A 71 -9.44 -3.94 21.09
CA ALA A 71 -8.88 -2.59 21.09
C ALA A 71 -7.83 -2.31 19.99
N ILE A 72 -7.54 -3.29 19.11
CA ILE A 72 -6.45 -3.17 18.14
C ILE A 72 -6.71 -2.11 17.05
N ASP A 73 -7.95 -1.82 16.75
CA ASP A 73 -8.38 -0.80 15.78
C ASP A 73 -8.05 0.64 16.18
N ARG A 74 -7.60 0.85 17.43
CA ARG A 74 -7.22 2.16 17.98
C ARG A 74 -5.76 2.49 17.72
N SER A 75 -5.04 1.66 16.99
CA SER A 75 -3.62 1.83 16.68
C SER A 75 -3.33 1.51 15.22
N GLY A 76 -2.31 2.19 14.67
CA GLY A 76 -1.80 1.88 13.36
C GLY A 76 -0.97 0.59 13.33
N GLY A 77 -0.33 0.34 12.19
CA GLY A 77 0.43 -0.87 11.96
C GLY A 77 -0.45 -2.12 11.89
N THR A 78 0.13 -3.28 12.18
CA THR A 78 -0.57 -4.57 12.19
C THR A 78 -0.12 -5.43 13.36
N VAL A 79 -1.08 -5.95 14.13
CA VAL A 79 -0.80 -6.88 15.25
C VAL A 79 -0.29 -8.23 14.79
N LEU A 80 -0.38 -8.54 13.50
CA LEU A 80 0.16 -9.75 12.88
C LEU A 80 1.58 -9.56 12.35
N HIS A 81 2.14 -8.35 12.42
CA HIS A 81 3.37 -7.99 11.72
C HIS A 81 3.26 -8.25 10.20
N THR A 82 4.25 -7.79 9.45
CA THR A 82 4.25 -7.93 8.00
C THR A 82 5.64 -8.32 7.49
N SER A 83 5.71 -8.83 6.28
CA SER A 83 6.96 -9.07 5.56
C SER A 83 6.79 -8.82 4.07
N ARG A 84 7.94 -8.67 3.38
CA ARG A 84 8.03 -8.65 1.92
C ARG A 84 8.59 -9.97 1.44
N THR A 85 7.92 -11.07 1.77
CA THR A 85 8.30 -12.41 1.37
C THR A 85 7.51 -12.82 0.14
N ASN A 86 8.21 -13.16 -0.93
CA ASN A 86 7.60 -13.77 -2.12
C ASN A 86 7.79 -15.29 -2.06
N PRO A 87 6.74 -16.09 -1.77
CA PRO A 87 6.88 -17.54 -1.64
C PRO A 87 7.33 -18.24 -2.92
N MET A 88 7.09 -17.67 -4.09
CA MET A 88 7.54 -18.25 -5.37
C MET A 88 9.04 -18.03 -5.63
N ARG A 89 9.68 -17.09 -4.90
CA ARG A 89 11.07 -16.70 -5.15
C ARG A 89 11.82 -16.35 -3.86
N ILE A 90 11.95 -17.33 -2.95
CA ILE A 90 12.75 -17.15 -1.72
C ILE A 90 14.23 -17.33 -2.07
N SER A 91 15.04 -16.34 -1.76
CA SER A 91 16.49 -16.39 -1.98
C SER A 91 17.18 -17.30 -0.95
N LYS A 92 18.32 -17.88 -1.32
CA LYS A 92 19.07 -18.83 -0.48
C LYS A 92 19.38 -18.30 0.92
N ASN A 93 19.68 -17.03 1.06
CA ASN A 93 19.99 -16.38 2.35
C ASN A 93 18.77 -16.14 3.25
N ARG A 94 17.55 -16.41 2.76
CA ARG A 94 16.28 -16.28 3.49
C ARG A 94 15.56 -17.61 3.69
N LEU A 95 16.26 -18.72 3.52
CA LEU A 95 15.67 -20.03 3.72
C LEU A 95 15.40 -20.30 5.21
N PRO A 96 14.26 -20.92 5.57
CA PRO A 96 13.99 -21.35 6.93
C PRO A 96 14.92 -22.49 7.34
N ALA A 97 15.45 -22.41 8.56
CA ALA A 97 16.40 -23.41 9.08
C ALA A 97 15.76 -24.78 9.40
N ASN A 98 14.43 -24.83 9.51
CA ASN A 98 13.66 -26.01 9.88
C ASN A 98 13.27 -26.92 8.69
N ILE A 99 13.63 -26.56 7.47
CA ILE A 99 13.36 -27.39 6.28
C ILE A 99 14.61 -28.22 5.94
N PRO A 100 14.51 -29.56 5.86
CA PRO A 100 15.63 -30.41 5.47
C PRO A 100 16.17 -30.09 4.07
N GLN A 101 17.48 -30.24 3.87
CA GLN A 101 18.13 -29.96 2.59
C GLN A 101 17.51 -30.78 1.44
N SER A 102 17.15 -32.05 1.69
CA SER A 102 16.50 -32.92 0.70
C SER A 102 15.13 -32.44 0.24
N GLU A 103 14.44 -31.63 1.06
CA GLU A 103 13.20 -30.97 0.69
C GLU A 103 13.49 -29.66 -0.05
N LEU A 104 14.47 -28.89 0.41
CA LEU A 104 14.89 -27.65 -0.27
C LEU A 104 15.33 -27.92 -1.72
N ASP A 105 16.05 -29.01 -1.95
CA ASP A 105 16.52 -29.39 -3.29
C ASP A 105 15.36 -29.62 -4.28
N LYS A 106 14.18 -29.97 -3.80
CA LYS A 106 12.95 -30.14 -4.62
C LYS A 106 12.24 -28.81 -4.92
N LEU A 107 12.55 -27.76 -4.19
CA LEU A 107 11.91 -26.44 -4.33
C LEU A 107 12.69 -25.49 -5.23
N THR A 108 13.83 -25.90 -5.76
CA THR A 108 14.68 -25.08 -6.62
C THR A 108 15.10 -25.82 -7.88
N THR A 109 15.35 -25.08 -8.96
CA THR A 109 15.93 -25.57 -10.20
C THR A 109 17.32 -24.99 -10.46
N ASP A 110 17.65 -23.85 -9.80
CA ASP A 110 18.89 -23.09 -10.01
C ASP A 110 19.79 -22.99 -8.77
N GLY A 111 19.36 -23.54 -7.63
CA GLY A 111 20.05 -23.46 -6.34
C GLY A 111 20.16 -22.05 -5.75
N LYS A 112 19.55 -21.04 -6.37
CA LYS A 112 19.58 -19.63 -5.94
C LYS A 112 18.24 -19.15 -5.42
N THR A 113 17.16 -19.55 -6.10
CA THR A 113 15.78 -19.20 -5.76
C THR A 113 14.94 -20.45 -5.53
N TYR A 114 14.02 -20.37 -4.59
CA TYR A 114 13.23 -21.50 -4.10
C TYR A 114 11.74 -21.16 -4.15
N ASN A 115 10.93 -22.06 -4.72
CA ASN A 115 9.48 -21.92 -4.76
C ASN A 115 8.83 -22.69 -3.61
N PHE A 116 8.38 -21.97 -2.61
CA PHE A 116 7.73 -22.49 -1.40
C PHE A 116 6.22 -22.69 -1.51
N THR A 117 5.65 -22.53 -2.70
CA THR A 117 4.20 -22.77 -2.89
C THR A 117 3.73 -24.13 -2.34
N PRO A 118 4.43 -25.27 -2.56
CA PRO A 118 4.02 -26.55 -1.97
C PRO A 118 4.02 -26.54 -0.44
N ILE A 119 4.98 -25.84 0.18
CA ILE A 119 5.07 -25.70 1.64
C ILE A 119 3.89 -24.88 2.17
N VAL A 120 3.56 -23.77 1.50
CA VAL A 120 2.40 -22.93 1.87
C VAL A 120 1.10 -23.74 1.83
N LEU A 121 0.86 -24.51 0.76
CA LEU A 121 -0.34 -25.35 0.62
C LEU A 121 -0.43 -26.38 1.75
N ARG A 122 0.65 -27.11 2.02
CA ARG A 122 0.74 -28.07 3.12
C ARG A 122 0.45 -27.43 4.49
N ASN A 123 1.00 -26.24 4.73
CA ASN A 123 0.80 -25.54 6.00
C ASN A 123 -0.63 -25.00 6.15
N LEU A 124 -1.27 -24.53 5.08
CA LEU A 124 -2.69 -24.15 5.11
C LEU A 124 -3.58 -25.35 5.47
N GLU A 125 -3.33 -26.52 4.87
CA GLU A 125 -4.06 -27.76 5.17
C GLU A 125 -3.85 -28.21 6.62
N ARG A 126 -2.59 -28.23 7.07
CA ARG A 126 -2.23 -28.59 8.45
C ARG A 126 -2.89 -27.70 9.49
N LEU A 127 -2.96 -26.39 9.25
CA LEU A 127 -3.62 -25.44 10.15
C LEU A 127 -5.16 -25.57 10.12
N GLY A 128 -5.72 -26.34 9.19
CA GLY A 128 -7.15 -26.49 8.99
C GLY A 128 -7.82 -25.22 8.47
N ILE A 129 -7.10 -24.42 7.68
CA ILE A 129 -7.61 -23.15 7.12
C ILE A 129 -8.54 -23.50 5.94
N GLY A 130 -9.82 -23.22 6.13
CA GLY A 130 -10.84 -23.41 5.08
C GLY A 130 -11.04 -22.21 4.18
N CYS A 131 -10.65 -21.01 4.63
CA CYS A 131 -10.62 -19.79 3.82
C CYS A 131 -9.51 -18.86 4.33
N LEU A 132 -8.76 -18.25 3.42
CA LEU A 132 -7.67 -17.32 3.74
C LEU A 132 -8.09 -15.88 3.39
N ILE A 133 -7.98 -14.96 4.32
CA ILE A 133 -8.12 -13.51 4.07
C ILE A 133 -6.70 -12.93 3.94
N VAL A 134 -6.41 -12.43 2.75
CA VAL A 134 -5.11 -11.84 2.40
C VAL A 134 -5.25 -10.32 2.31
N ILE A 135 -4.58 -9.60 3.21
CA ILE A 135 -4.58 -8.14 3.23
C ILE A 135 -3.24 -7.65 2.70
N GLY A 136 -3.21 -6.98 1.56
CA GLY A 136 -1.94 -6.58 0.95
C GLY A 136 -2.04 -5.64 -0.23
N GLY A 137 -0.90 -5.19 -0.71
CA GLY A 137 -0.73 -4.51 -1.99
C GLY A 137 -0.53 -5.51 -3.13
N ASP A 138 -0.21 -4.99 -4.32
CA ASP A 138 -0.12 -5.75 -5.57
C ASP A 138 0.75 -7.01 -5.45
N ASP A 139 1.96 -6.91 -4.92
CA ASP A 139 2.87 -8.04 -4.70
C ASP A 139 2.28 -9.16 -3.83
N THR A 140 1.62 -8.77 -2.73
CA THR A 140 1.01 -9.73 -1.79
C THR A 140 -0.20 -10.40 -2.41
N LEU A 141 -1.01 -9.64 -3.13
CA LEU A 141 -2.21 -10.13 -3.80
C LEU A 141 -1.88 -10.96 -5.05
N GLY A 142 -0.75 -10.69 -5.71
CA GLY A 142 -0.27 -11.49 -6.84
C GLY A 142 0.00 -12.95 -6.45
N PHE A 143 0.59 -13.22 -5.27
CA PHE A 143 0.71 -14.58 -4.78
C PHE A 143 -0.64 -15.18 -4.32
N ALA A 144 -1.55 -14.38 -3.77
CA ALA A 144 -2.92 -14.82 -3.48
C ALA A 144 -3.63 -15.28 -4.76
N ALA A 145 -3.48 -14.54 -5.87
CA ALA A 145 -4.03 -14.94 -7.16
C ALA A 145 -3.43 -16.25 -7.69
N ALA A 146 -2.15 -16.51 -7.42
CA ALA A 146 -1.54 -17.82 -7.75
C ALA A 146 -2.11 -18.96 -6.90
N LEU A 147 -2.40 -18.75 -5.62
CA LEU A 147 -3.03 -19.73 -4.75
C LEU A 147 -4.48 -20.00 -5.14
N ASP A 148 -5.23 -18.98 -5.56
CA ASP A 148 -6.61 -19.13 -6.05
C ASP A 148 -6.67 -20.06 -7.28
N LYS A 149 -5.75 -19.89 -8.22
CA LYS A 149 -5.60 -20.77 -9.38
C LYS A 149 -5.31 -22.24 -9.00
N LEU A 150 -4.77 -22.47 -7.80
CA LEU A 150 -4.52 -23.80 -7.23
C LEU A 150 -5.70 -24.30 -6.38
N GLY A 151 -6.83 -23.58 -6.37
CA GLY A 151 -8.05 -23.98 -5.68
C GLY A 151 -8.07 -23.66 -4.18
N VAL A 152 -7.23 -22.76 -3.68
CA VAL A 152 -7.29 -22.30 -2.29
C VAL A 152 -8.42 -21.29 -2.14
N PRO A 153 -9.45 -21.55 -1.29
CA PRO A 153 -10.50 -20.57 -1.05
C PRO A 153 -9.91 -19.34 -0.34
N LEU A 154 -10.00 -18.18 -0.97
CA LEU A 154 -9.47 -16.95 -0.36
C LEU A 154 -10.25 -15.69 -0.74
N MET A 155 -10.07 -14.66 0.08
CA MET A 155 -10.55 -13.30 -0.12
C MET A 155 -9.38 -12.35 -0.04
N ALA A 156 -9.32 -11.36 -0.93
CA ALA A 156 -8.30 -10.33 -0.94
C ALA A 156 -8.86 -8.99 -0.47
N ILE A 157 -8.08 -8.27 0.33
CA ILE A 157 -8.41 -6.92 0.77
C ILE A 157 -7.28 -5.99 0.36
N PRO A 158 -7.54 -5.03 -0.54
CA PRO A 158 -6.52 -4.16 -1.09
C PRO A 158 -6.07 -3.13 -0.04
N LYS A 159 -4.77 -3.05 0.17
CA LYS A 159 -4.13 -2.19 1.13
C LYS A 159 -2.85 -1.63 0.52
N THR A 160 -2.83 -0.33 0.34
CA THR A 160 -1.65 0.48 0.01
C THR A 160 -2.00 1.95 0.14
N MET A 161 -1.06 2.75 0.60
CA MET A 161 -1.24 4.20 0.62
C MET A 161 -1.12 4.81 -0.78
N ASP A 162 -0.51 4.10 -1.72
CA ASP A 162 -0.32 4.59 -3.10
C ASP A 162 -1.59 4.49 -3.95
N ASN A 163 -2.61 3.77 -3.46
CA ASN A 163 -3.92 3.57 -4.11
C ASN A 163 -3.83 3.00 -5.53
N ASP A 164 -2.87 2.12 -5.75
CA ASP A 164 -2.42 1.66 -7.06
C ASP A 164 -2.81 0.21 -7.41
N VAL A 165 -3.64 -0.46 -6.59
CA VAL A 165 -4.13 -1.81 -6.88
C VAL A 165 -5.20 -1.76 -7.97
N GLN A 166 -5.03 -2.57 -9.01
CA GLN A 166 -5.99 -2.71 -10.10
C GLN A 166 -7.34 -3.29 -9.63
N GLY A 167 -8.44 -2.83 -10.21
CA GLY A 167 -9.79 -3.37 -9.96
C GLY A 167 -10.55 -2.70 -8.82
N THR A 168 -9.94 -1.76 -8.11
CA THR A 168 -10.59 -0.94 -7.08
C THR A 168 -10.24 0.53 -7.22
N GLU A 169 -11.15 1.40 -6.82
CA GLU A 169 -10.93 2.84 -6.75
C GLU A 169 -10.23 3.25 -5.44
N TYR A 170 -10.27 2.40 -4.43
CA TYR A 170 -9.77 2.73 -3.11
C TYR A 170 -9.04 1.57 -2.45
N CYS A 171 -7.88 1.85 -1.87
CA CYS A 171 -7.11 0.95 -1.03
C CYS A 171 -7.03 1.49 0.40
N ILE A 172 -7.09 0.61 1.39
CA ILE A 172 -6.96 0.97 2.80
C ILE A 172 -5.58 1.59 3.04
N GLY A 173 -5.55 2.69 3.79
CA GLY A 173 -4.35 3.47 4.10
C GLY A 173 -4.20 4.74 3.26
N PHE A 174 -4.94 4.88 2.17
CA PHE A 174 -4.84 6.02 1.26
C PHE A 174 -5.33 7.32 1.90
N SER A 175 -6.54 7.33 2.48
CA SER A 175 -7.09 8.53 3.12
C SER A 175 -6.28 8.97 4.34
N SER A 176 -5.88 8.03 5.19
CA SER A 176 -5.02 8.31 6.35
C SER A 176 -3.68 8.94 5.94
N ALA A 177 -3.08 8.47 4.85
CA ALA A 177 -1.84 9.05 4.32
C ALA A 177 -2.05 10.52 3.90
N ILE A 178 -3.14 10.82 3.20
CA ILE A 178 -3.47 12.19 2.78
C ILE A 178 -3.77 13.08 3.99
N THR A 179 -4.55 12.59 4.95
CA THR A 179 -4.86 13.30 6.20
C THR A 179 -3.59 13.65 6.94
N ARG A 180 -2.67 12.69 7.10
CA ARG A 180 -1.38 12.89 7.75
C ARG A 180 -0.48 13.85 6.99
N ALA A 181 -0.38 13.70 5.67
CA ALA A 181 0.39 14.61 4.81
C ALA A 181 -0.10 16.05 4.94
N LYS A 182 -1.42 16.27 4.87
CA LYS A 182 -2.04 17.59 5.06
C LYS A 182 -1.68 18.20 6.41
N GLU A 183 -1.76 17.43 7.49
CA GLU A 183 -1.42 17.91 8.84
C GLU A 183 0.06 18.34 8.94
N LEU A 184 0.98 17.50 8.47
CA LEU A 184 2.42 17.75 8.53
C LEU A 184 2.82 18.95 7.64
N ILE A 185 2.29 19.02 6.43
CA ILE A 185 2.53 20.12 5.51
C ILE A 185 2.02 21.44 6.11
N ASN A 186 0.81 21.47 6.65
CA ASN A 186 0.23 22.69 7.24
C ASN A 186 1.04 23.20 8.44
N ARG A 187 1.58 22.31 9.27
CA ARG A 187 2.51 22.68 10.35
C ARG A 187 3.79 23.32 9.79
N GLN A 188 4.37 22.73 8.75
CA GLN A 188 5.61 23.22 8.16
C GLN A 188 5.44 24.49 7.32
N ARG A 189 4.23 24.78 6.83
CA ARG A 189 3.93 26.04 6.12
C ARG A 189 4.19 27.27 6.98
N THR A 190 4.05 27.19 8.29
CA THR A 190 4.33 28.31 9.18
C THR A 190 5.82 28.71 9.15
N THR A 191 6.71 27.73 9.19
CA THR A 191 8.16 28.03 9.09
C THR A 191 8.58 28.39 7.67
N LEU A 192 7.92 27.86 6.62
CA LEU A 192 8.15 28.29 5.24
C LEU A 192 7.86 29.78 5.07
N GLY A 193 6.72 30.26 5.60
CA GLY A 193 6.37 31.68 5.57
C GLY A 193 7.29 32.55 6.41
N SER A 194 7.67 32.09 7.61
CA SER A 194 8.58 32.85 8.48
C SER A 194 9.98 33.09 7.88
N HIS A 195 10.42 32.15 7.03
CA HIS A 195 11.74 32.22 6.38
C HIS A 195 11.67 32.50 4.89
N GLU A 196 10.49 32.76 4.35
CA GLU A 196 10.27 33.06 2.93
C GLU A 196 10.87 32.04 1.95
N ARG A 197 10.70 30.73 2.24
CA ARG A 197 11.35 29.62 1.51
C ARG A 197 10.44 28.97 0.49
N ILE A 198 11.06 28.19 -0.42
CA ILE A 198 10.35 27.21 -1.26
C ILE A 198 10.47 25.85 -0.60
N GLY A 199 9.32 25.24 -0.21
CA GLY A 199 9.23 23.93 0.39
C GLY A 199 9.08 22.82 -0.65
N ILE A 200 9.82 21.73 -0.48
CA ILE A 200 9.68 20.51 -1.28
C ILE A 200 9.31 19.37 -0.33
N PHE A 201 8.07 18.88 -0.46
CA PHE A 201 7.57 17.75 0.31
C PHE A 201 7.62 16.49 -0.53
N ARG A 202 8.57 15.62 -0.25
CA ARG A 202 8.65 14.31 -0.88
C ARG A 202 7.73 13.33 -0.17
N ILE A 203 6.92 12.61 -0.95
CA ILE A 203 6.01 11.59 -0.44
C ILE A 203 6.13 10.29 -1.25
N PHE A 204 5.57 9.21 -0.75
CA PHE A 204 5.48 7.94 -1.48
C PHE A 204 4.71 8.09 -2.79
N GLY A 205 4.82 7.10 -3.66
CA GLY A 205 4.26 7.05 -5.00
C GLY A 205 5.36 6.77 -6.01
N ARG A 206 5.84 5.50 -6.01
CA ARG A 206 6.93 5.10 -6.91
C ARG A 206 6.47 5.00 -8.35
N ASP A 207 5.33 4.36 -8.56
CA ASP A 207 4.80 4.04 -9.87
C ASP A 207 3.45 4.70 -10.12
N ALA A 208 2.77 5.21 -9.07
CA ALA A 208 1.49 5.91 -9.12
C ALA A 208 1.49 7.18 -8.26
N GLY A 209 0.99 8.25 -8.81
CA GLY A 209 1.01 9.59 -8.21
C GLY A 209 -0.25 9.98 -7.43
N PHE A 210 -1.15 9.05 -7.11
CA PHE A 210 -2.41 9.38 -6.44
C PHE A 210 -2.21 10.09 -5.11
N THR A 211 -1.28 9.63 -4.27
CA THR A 211 -1.03 10.22 -2.95
C THR A 211 -0.53 11.66 -3.09
N ALA A 212 0.39 11.93 -4.03
CA ALA A 212 0.87 13.27 -4.33
C ALA A 212 -0.26 14.17 -4.88
N LEU A 213 -1.04 13.64 -5.81
CA LEU A 213 -2.13 14.36 -6.45
C LEU A 213 -3.21 14.78 -5.43
N TYR A 214 -3.66 13.85 -4.60
CA TYR A 214 -4.70 14.15 -3.60
C TYR A 214 -4.21 15.00 -2.45
N THR A 215 -2.96 14.81 -2.01
CA THR A 215 -2.33 15.72 -1.05
C THR A 215 -2.23 17.13 -1.62
N ALA A 216 -1.85 17.28 -2.89
CA ALA A 216 -1.84 18.56 -3.57
C ALA A 216 -3.25 19.18 -3.71
N TYR A 217 -4.26 18.34 -3.97
CA TYR A 217 -5.65 18.76 -4.05
C TYR A 217 -6.14 19.40 -2.75
N VAL A 218 -5.94 18.72 -1.60
CA VAL A 218 -6.42 19.20 -0.29
C VAL A 218 -5.56 20.31 0.33
N THR A 219 -4.32 20.50 -0.15
CA THR A 219 -3.42 21.57 0.29
C THR A 219 -3.30 22.74 -0.68
N SER A 220 -4.01 22.66 -1.83
CA SER A 220 -3.93 23.63 -2.91
C SER A 220 -2.51 23.84 -3.48
N ALA A 221 -1.71 22.77 -3.47
CA ALA A 221 -0.32 22.77 -3.88
C ALA A 221 -0.13 22.47 -5.37
N ARG A 222 1.11 22.65 -5.85
CA ARG A 222 1.59 21.97 -7.07
C ARG A 222 2.08 20.58 -6.70
N CYS A 223 2.04 19.67 -7.67
CA CYS A 223 2.64 18.33 -7.51
C CYS A 223 3.31 17.87 -8.79
N VAL A 224 4.31 17.02 -8.63
CA VAL A 224 4.92 16.24 -9.71
C VAL A 224 4.73 14.76 -9.42
N ILE A 225 4.34 14.00 -10.44
CA ILE A 225 3.90 12.61 -10.35
C ILE A 225 4.64 11.72 -11.34
N PRO A 226 4.76 10.40 -11.10
CA PRO A 226 5.53 9.49 -11.96
C PRO A 226 5.00 9.41 -13.39
N GLU A 227 3.68 9.51 -13.56
CA GLU A 227 2.99 9.33 -14.84
C GLU A 227 3.25 10.44 -15.85
N TYR A 228 3.80 11.58 -15.42
CA TYR A 228 4.07 12.70 -16.29
C TYR A 228 5.45 13.30 -16.03
N PRO A 229 6.44 13.06 -16.90
CA PRO A 229 7.74 13.74 -16.84
C PRO A 229 7.57 15.25 -16.98
N PHE A 230 7.97 16.00 -15.96
CA PHE A 230 7.75 17.45 -15.94
C PHE A 230 8.90 18.22 -16.58
N ASP A 231 8.58 19.38 -17.16
CA ASP A 231 9.57 20.36 -17.60
C ASP A 231 10.11 21.13 -16.40
N LEU A 232 11.41 21.04 -16.19
CA LEU A 232 12.07 21.63 -15.02
C LEU A 232 12.07 23.17 -15.06
N ASP A 233 12.21 23.79 -16.26
CA ASP A 233 12.25 25.24 -16.41
C ASP A 233 10.87 25.84 -16.13
N LEU A 234 9.83 25.19 -16.65
CA LEU A 234 8.44 25.54 -16.32
C LEU A 234 8.16 25.40 -14.84
N LEU A 235 8.61 24.32 -14.19
CA LEU A 235 8.38 24.11 -12.76
C LEU A 235 9.06 25.21 -11.92
N VAL A 236 10.33 25.52 -12.19
CA VAL A 236 11.07 26.59 -11.51
C VAL A 236 10.34 27.91 -11.63
N LYS A 237 9.94 28.29 -12.86
CA LYS A 237 9.16 29.51 -13.11
C LYS A 237 7.87 29.54 -12.28
N LEU A 238 7.09 28.47 -12.31
CA LEU A 238 5.81 28.41 -11.61
C LEU A 238 5.97 28.52 -10.08
N LEU A 239 7.02 27.94 -9.49
CA LEU A 239 7.28 28.05 -8.05
C LEU A 239 7.73 29.44 -7.63
N VAL A 240 8.57 30.09 -8.43
CA VAL A 240 8.98 31.47 -8.19
C VAL A 240 7.79 32.43 -8.31
N ASP A 241 6.93 32.23 -9.32
CA ASP A 241 5.71 33.03 -9.49
C ASP A 241 4.74 32.82 -8.30
N ASP A 242 4.55 31.57 -7.84
CA ASP A 242 3.74 31.29 -6.65
C ASP A 242 4.28 31.98 -5.40
N LYS A 243 5.61 31.94 -5.19
CA LYS A 243 6.26 32.61 -4.05
C LYS A 243 6.03 34.12 -4.09
N ARG A 244 6.27 34.76 -5.24
CA ARG A 244 6.12 36.22 -5.41
C ARG A 244 4.68 36.71 -5.25
N ASN A 245 3.71 35.88 -5.68
CA ASN A 245 2.29 36.19 -5.57
C ASN A 245 1.69 35.83 -4.19
N ASN A 246 2.44 35.18 -3.32
CA ASN A 246 2.00 34.86 -1.97
C ASN A 246 2.34 36.03 -1.02
N PRO A 247 1.37 36.60 -0.29
CA PRO A 247 1.63 37.66 0.68
C PRO A 247 2.68 37.31 1.75
N SER A 248 2.81 36.01 2.08
CA SER A 248 3.84 35.51 3.02
C SER A 248 5.13 35.09 2.30
N ASN A 249 5.29 35.42 1.03
CA ASN A 249 6.49 35.21 0.22
C ASN A 249 7.09 33.79 0.28
N TYR A 250 6.25 32.74 0.29
CA TYR A 250 6.70 31.36 0.20
C TYR A 250 5.92 30.58 -0.85
N ALA A 251 6.50 29.49 -1.33
CA ALA A 251 5.81 28.49 -2.16
C ALA A 251 6.13 27.08 -1.68
N PHE A 252 5.41 26.10 -2.14
CA PHE A 252 5.75 24.70 -1.92
C PHE A 252 5.21 23.77 -3.00
N ILE A 253 5.86 22.62 -3.12
CA ILE A 253 5.51 21.56 -4.04
C ILE A 253 5.47 20.22 -3.34
N ILE A 254 4.61 19.31 -3.81
CA ILE A 254 4.58 17.91 -3.41
C ILE A 254 5.21 17.10 -4.53
N ALA A 255 6.26 16.36 -4.21
CA ALA A 255 6.98 15.51 -5.15
C ALA A 255 6.77 14.03 -4.81
N SER A 256 6.13 13.29 -5.74
CA SER A 256 6.10 11.84 -5.63
C SER A 256 7.50 11.27 -5.81
N GLU A 257 7.88 10.26 -5.04
CA GLU A 257 9.25 9.70 -5.09
C GLU A 257 9.65 9.15 -6.46
N GLY A 258 8.67 8.76 -7.28
CA GLY A 258 8.90 8.27 -8.64
C GLY A 258 8.83 9.32 -9.73
N ALA A 259 8.55 10.59 -9.38
CA ALA A 259 8.49 11.65 -10.37
C ALA A 259 9.87 11.95 -10.99
N VAL A 260 9.89 12.26 -12.29
CA VAL A 260 11.11 12.56 -13.04
C VAL A 260 10.88 13.80 -13.90
N TRP A 261 11.95 14.59 -14.15
CA TRP A 261 11.87 15.68 -15.14
C TRP A 261 12.36 15.20 -16.51
N THR A 262 11.92 15.87 -17.55
CA THR A 262 12.31 15.57 -18.93
C THR A 262 13.84 15.63 -19.10
N GLY A 263 14.43 14.54 -19.59
CA GLY A 263 15.87 14.41 -19.77
C GLY A 263 16.64 13.90 -18.56
N GLN A 264 16.00 13.69 -17.41
CA GLN A 264 16.61 13.02 -16.27
C GLN A 264 16.82 11.54 -16.58
N LYS A 265 18.05 11.04 -16.34
CA LYS A 265 18.28 9.61 -16.28
C LYS A 265 17.75 9.11 -14.94
N ALA A 266 16.69 8.31 -14.95
CA ALA A 266 16.20 7.64 -13.76
C ALA A 266 17.25 6.58 -13.36
N GLU A 267 17.97 6.82 -12.28
CA GLU A 267 18.90 5.85 -11.70
C GLU A 267 18.25 5.25 -10.45
N ASP A 268 17.96 3.96 -10.53
CA ASP A 268 17.61 3.17 -9.36
C ASP A 268 18.92 2.75 -8.66
N TYR A 269 18.98 2.82 -7.34
CA TYR A 269 20.17 2.45 -6.57
C TYR A 269 19.85 1.45 -5.45
N GLY A 270 20.90 0.77 -4.97
CA GLY A 270 20.82 -0.23 -3.91
C GLY A 270 20.40 -1.61 -4.39
N GLU A 271 20.31 -2.54 -3.45
CA GLU A 271 19.84 -3.90 -3.71
C GLU A 271 18.33 -3.94 -3.93
N ALA A 272 17.88 -4.81 -4.84
CA ALA A 272 16.47 -5.06 -5.07
C ALA A 272 15.87 -5.82 -3.88
N ASP A 273 14.61 -5.50 -3.51
CA ASP A 273 13.87 -6.28 -2.53
C ASP A 273 13.40 -7.63 -3.12
N ALA A 274 12.63 -8.41 -2.34
CA ALA A 274 12.16 -9.75 -2.75
C ALA A 274 11.28 -9.75 -4.01
N TYR A 275 10.77 -8.59 -4.41
CA TYR A 275 9.93 -8.39 -5.59
C TYR A 275 10.66 -7.70 -6.73
N GLY A 276 11.92 -7.31 -6.53
CA GLY A 276 12.76 -6.68 -7.54
C GLY A 276 12.78 -5.14 -7.50
N HIS A 277 12.14 -4.54 -6.52
CA HIS A 277 12.08 -3.07 -6.39
C HIS A 277 13.37 -2.50 -5.82
N ARG A 278 13.88 -1.43 -6.42
CA ARG A 278 15.05 -0.66 -5.96
C ARG A 278 14.64 0.72 -5.47
N LYS A 279 15.51 1.38 -4.74
CA LYS A 279 15.30 2.77 -4.29
C LYS A 279 15.46 3.73 -5.46
N LYS A 280 14.61 4.74 -5.55
CA LYS A 280 14.70 5.85 -6.50
C LYS A 280 15.65 6.93 -5.97
N VAL A 281 16.24 7.72 -6.88
CA VAL A 281 17.01 8.93 -6.51
C VAL A 281 16.10 9.89 -5.72
N ASP A 282 16.66 10.55 -4.71
CA ASP A 282 15.91 11.49 -3.88
C ASP A 282 15.58 12.77 -4.67
N ILE A 283 14.41 12.77 -5.29
CA ILE A 283 13.90 13.90 -6.06
C ILE A 283 13.72 15.17 -5.22
N GLY A 284 13.43 15.04 -3.91
CA GLY A 284 13.23 16.18 -3.03
C GLY A 284 14.50 17.02 -2.89
N HIS A 285 15.62 16.36 -2.57
CA HIS A 285 16.93 17.01 -2.47
C HIS A 285 17.45 17.51 -3.81
N ALA A 286 17.26 16.74 -4.88
CA ALA A 286 17.67 17.15 -6.21
C ALA A 286 16.96 18.43 -6.69
N LEU A 287 15.64 18.51 -6.50
CA LEU A 287 14.86 19.72 -6.81
C LEU A 287 15.26 20.92 -5.94
N ALA A 288 15.51 20.72 -4.66
CA ALA A 288 15.93 21.79 -3.76
C ALA A 288 17.26 22.43 -4.22
N GLU A 289 18.23 21.59 -4.57
CA GLU A 289 19.53 22.06 -5.05
C GLU A 289 19.41 22.82 -6.38
N ILE A 290 18.64 22.28 -7.33
CA ILE A 290 18.41 22.93 -8.64
C ILE A 290 17.70 24.29 -8.46
N LEU A 291 16.67 24.36 -7.62
CA LEU A 291 15.95 25.60 -7.33
C LEU A 291 16.90 26.65 -6.75
N ARG A 292 17.69 26.29 -5.75
CA ARG A 292 18.66 27.19 -5.13
C ARG A 292 19.70 27.70 -6.14
N GLN A 293 20.27 26.82 -6.95
CA GLN A 293 21.27 27.20 -7.98
C GLN A 293 20.72 28.13 -9.06
N ARG A 294 19.46 27.87 -9.50
CA ARG A 294 18.89 28.63 -10.61
C ARG A 294 18.23 29.95 -10.21
N THR A 295 17.77 30.06 -8.99
CA THR A 295 16.94 31.20 -8.55
C THR A 295 17.56 32.02 -7.42
N GLY A 296 18.53 31.45 -6.68
CA GLY A 296 19.04 32.02 -5.45
C GLY A 296 18.07 31.90 -4.26
N GLU A 297 16.89 31.31 -4.45
CA GLU A 297 15.88 31.19 -3.39
C GLU A 297 16.29 30.13 -2.35
N GLU A 298 16.04 30.41 -1.09
CA GLU A 298 16.21 29.41 -0.04
C GLU A 298 15.16 28.31 -0.14
N THR A 299 15.57 27.07 0.05
CA THR A 299 14.73 25.89 -0.02
C THR A 299 14.68 25.12 1.29
N MET A 300 13.59 24.42 1.53
CA MET A 300 13.42 23.47 2.62
C MET A 300 12.88 22.15 2.06
N THR A 301 13.54 21.04 2.38
CA THR A 301 13.05 19.69 2.01
C THR A 301 12.45 18.99 3.23
N SER A 302 11.39 18.24 3.01
CA SER A 302 10.79 17.39 4.03
C SER A 302 10.40 16.07 3.40
N ASP A 303 10.89 14.97 3.99
CA ASP A 303 10.60 13.61 3.55
C ASP A 303 9.51 13.01 4.44
N LEU A 304 8.28 12.97 3.93
CA LEU A 304 7.10 12.54 4.66
C LEU A 304 6.78 11.05 4.49
N THR A 305 7.71 10.24 4.04
CA THR A 305 7.46 8.87 3.64
C THR A 305 6.87 7.99 4.75
N TYR A 306 7.63 7.64 5.78
CA TYR A 306 7.17 6.75 6.85
C TYR A 306 6.16 7.39 7.80
N ASP A 307 6.17 8.72 7.91
CA ASP A 307 5.17 9.45 8.68
C ASP A 307 3.76 9.18 8.19
N LEU A 308 3.60 9.00 6.86
CA LEU A 308 2.29 8.74 6.24
C LEU A 308 1.76 7.33 6.51
N ARG A 309 2.60 6.39 6.93
CA ARG A 309 2.22 5.02 7.33
C ARG A 309 1.91 4.91 8.81
N SER A 310 2.29 5.90 9.61
CA SER A 310 2.24 5.82 11.07
C SER A 310 0.92 6.34 11.63
N GLY A 311 0.63 5.93 12.86
CA GLY A 311 -0.53 6.38 13.62
C GLY A 311 -1.81 5.61 13.31
N ASP A 312 -2.89 6.02 13.95
CA ASP A 312 -4.22 5.47 13.82
C ASP A 312 -4.87 5.81 12.46
N PRO A 313 -5.80 4.99 11.98
CA PRO A 313 -6.54 5.26 10.76
C PRO A 313 -7.46 6.48 10.95
N ASP A 314 -7.65 7.25 9.88
CA ASP A 314 -8.70 8.25 9.85
C ASP A 314 -10.10 7.60 9.71
N ALA A 315 -11.15 8.41 9.80
CA ALA A 315 -12.53 7.90 9.78
C ALA A 315 -12.87 7.18 8.47
N VAL A 316 -12.32 7.62 7.32
CA VAL A 316 -12.60 7.01 6.02
C VAL A 316 -11.96 5.63 5.94
N ASP A 317 -10.67 5.51 6.24
CA ASP A 317 -9.99 4.21 6.25
C ASP A 317 -10.61 3.25 7.27
N GLN A 318 -11.07 3.73 8.42
CA GLN A 318 -11.73 2.90 9.42
C GLN A 318 -13.07 2.35 8.92
N VAL A 319 -13.87 3.18 8.25
CA VAL A 319 -15.14 2.76 7.62
C VAL A 319 -14.89 1.76 6.50
N VAL A 320 -13.96 2.06 5.59
CA VAL A 320 -13.65 1.17 4.46
C VAL A 320 -13.08 -0.16 4.93
N ALA A 321 -12.14 -0.14 5.89
CA ALA A 321 -11.54 -1.36 6.46
C ALA A 321 -12.60 -2.27 7.10
N THR A 322 -13.51 -1.69 7.88
CA THR A 322 -14.62 -2.43 8.51
C THR A 322 -15.57 -2.99 7.46
N THR A 323 -15.95 -2.19 6.47
CA THR A 323 -16.90 -2.60 5.43
C THR A 323 -16.31 -3.66 4.50
N PHE A 324 -15.04 -3.53 4.10
CA PHE A 324 -14.37 -4.56 3.29
C PHE A 324 -14.34 -5.91 4.02
N ALA A 325 -14.07 -5.93 5.33
CA ALA A 325 -14.14 -7.15 6.11
C ALA A 325 -15.57 -7.74 6.09
N ASN A 326 -16.61 -6.92 6.28
CA ASN A 326 -18.00 -7.38 6.26
C ASN A 326 -18.39 -7.96 4.89
N VAL A 327 -18.11 -7.25 3.79
CA VAL A 327 -18.39 -7.74 2.42
C VAL A 327 -17.65 -9.05 2.14
N ALA A 328 -16.41 -9.19 2.59
CA ALA A 328 -15.66 -10.45 2.44
C ALA A 328 -16.38 -11.61 3.15
N PHE A 329 -16.92 -11.38 4.36
CA PHE A 329 -17.65 -12.40 5.10
C PHE A 329 -19.04 -12.73 4.53
N ASP A 330 -19.71 -11.77 3.92
CA ASP A 330 -20.96 -12.02 3.19
C ASP A 330 -20.69 -12.96 2.01
N LEU A 331 -19.65 -12.70 1.21
CA LEU A 331 -19.22 -13.58 0.12
C LEU A 331 -18.78 -14.96 0.60
N ILE A 332 -18.06 -15.06 1.74
CA ILE A 332 -17.71 -16.34 2.37
C ILE A 332 -18.95 -17.13 2.77
N GLY A 333 -19.98 -16.44 3.31
CA GLY A 333 -21.29 -17.05 3.63
C GLY A 333 -21.97 -17.63 2.39
N ASP A 334 -21.91 -16.91 1.29
CA ASP A 334 -22.44 -17.33 -0.02
C ASP A 334 -21.54 -18.33 -0.75
N LYS A 335 -20.41 -18.74 -0.15
CA LYS A 335 -19.38 -19.63 -0.72
C LYS A 335 -18.76 -19.10 -2.02
N VAL A 336 -18.68 -17.78 -2.16
CA VAL A 336 -18.01 -17.10 -3.26
C VAL A 336 -16.58 -16.75 -2.82
N TYR A 337 -15.60 -17.30 -3.52
CA TYR A 337 -14.18 -17.14 -3.22
C TYR A 337 -13.43 -16.57 -4.43
N GLY A 338 -12.12 -16.30 -4.28
CA GLY A 338 -11.29 -15.76 -5.34
C GLY A 338 -11.66 -14.32 -5.72
N ARG A 339 -12.09 -13.55 -4.71
CA ARG A 339 -12.53 -12.17 -4.92
C ARG A 339 -11.69 -11.18 -4.09
N MET A 340 -11.44 -10.02 -4.69
CA MET A 340 -10.87 -8.87 -4.01
C MET A 340 -12.00 -7.88 -3.65
N MET A 341 -12.00 -7.38 -2.42
CA MET A 341 -12.90 -6.31 -2.02
C MET A 341 -12.56 -5.04 -2.80
N ALA A 342 -13.57 -4.31 -3.21
CA ALA A 342 -13.39 -3.15 -4.08
C ALA A 342 -14.40 -2.04 -3.79
N ILE A 343 -14.01 -0.81 -4.11
CA ILE A 343 -14.95 0.29 -4.38
C ILE A 343 -14.94 0.48 -5.90
N ARG A 344 -16.12 0.52 -6.50
CA ARG A 344 -16.33 0.73 -7.94
C ARG A 344 -17.51 1.67 -8.14
N GLU A 345 -17.30 2.73 -8.90
CA GLU A 345 -18.30 3.80 -9.10
C GLU A 345 -18.81 4.37 -7.76
N GLY A 346 -17.90 4.46 -6.77
CA GLY A 346 -18.22 4.93 -5.42
C GLY A 346 -18.98 3.94 -4.53
N LEU A 347 -19.26 2.71 -5.00
CA LEU A 347 -20.02 1.70 -4.27
C LEU A 347 -19.12 0.57 -3.79
N TYR A 348 -19.41 0.03 -2.58
CA TYR A 348 -18.78 -1.20 -2.10
C TYR A 348 -19.17 -2.37 -2.99
N SER A 349 -18.18 -3.12 -3.44
CA SER A 349 -18.31 -4.20 -4.40
C SER A 349 -17.15 -5.19 -4.24
N HIS A 350 -16.99 -6.06 -5.20
CA HIS A 350 -15.83 -6.94 -5.32
C HIS A 350 -15.38 -7.02 -6.78
N ALA A 351 -14.12 -7.38 -6.98
CA ALA A 351 -13.50 -7.61 -8.28
C ALA A 351 -12.83 -9.00 -8.32
N PRO A 352 -12.45 -9.50 -9.49
CA PRO A 352 -11.46 -10.58 -9.57
C PRO A 352 -10.18 -10.19 -8.84
N LEU A 353 -9.38 -11.16 -8.45
CA LEU A 353 -8.05 -10.91 -7.93
C LEU A 353 -7.21 -10.15 -8.97
N PRO A 354 -6.32 -9.22 -8.53
CA PRO A 354 -5.56 -8.43 -9.47
C PRO A 354 -4.61 -9.30 -10.30
N ASP A 355 -4.52 -8.99 -11.59
CA ASP A 355 -3.52 -9.58 -12.46
C ASP A 355 -2.25 -8.73 -12.41
N HIS A 356 -1.21 -9.25 -11.78
CA HIS A 356 0.08 -8.57 -11.65
C HIS A 356 0.72 -8.22 -13.01
N ALA A 357 0.35 -8.91 -14.09
CA ALA A 357 0.86 -8.61 -15.45
C ALA A 357 0.34 -7.26 -15.99
N LEU A 358 -0.76 -6.74 -15.46
CA LEU A 358 -1.32 -5.45 -15.85
C LEU A 358 -0.55 -4.25 -15.23
N GLY A 359 0.34 -4.51 -14.27
CA GLY A 359 1.02 -3.48 -13.51
C GLY A 359 0.09 -2.70 -12.57
N PRO A 360 0.63 -1.68 -11.87
CA PRO A 360 -0.15 -0.86 -10.95
C PRO A 360 -1.16 0.02 -11.69
N ARG A 361 -2.23 0.40 -11.00
CA ARG A 361 -3.14 1.44 -11.46
C ARG A 361 -2.44 2.80 -11.37
N THR A 362 -2.59 3.63 -12.38
CA THR A 362 -1.93 4.93 -12.49
C THR A 362 -2.95 6.09 -12.62
N VAL A 363 -2.48 7.32 -12.38
CA VAL A 363 -3.29 8.53 -12.50
C VAL A 363 -3.67 8.77 -13.97
N ASP A 364 -4.95 8.95 -14.24
CA ASP A 364 -5.44 9.45 -15.53
C ASP A 364 -5.07 10.93 -15.68
N ILE A 365 -4.00 11.18 -16.44
CA ILE A 365 -3.44 12.53 -16.64
C ILE A 365 -4.44 13.48 -17.26
N GLU A 366 -5.21 13.02 -18.25
CA GLU A 366 -6.16 13.89 -18.96
C GLU A 366 -7.32 14.33 -18.08
N LYS A 367 -7.77 13.46 -17.18
CA LYS A 367 -8.92 13.74 -16.32
C LYS A 367 -8.53 14.44 -15.02
N LEU A 368 -7.43 14.04 -14.40
CA LEU A 368 -7.12 14.40 -13.01
C LEU A 368 -5.98 15.41 -12.87
N TYR A 369 -5.11 15.56 -13.87
CA TYR A 369 -3.89 16.35 -13.76
C TYR A 369 -3.78 17.47 -14.79
N ASN A 370 -3.40 18.66 -14.34
CA ASN A 370 -3.15 19.81 -15.19
C ASN A 370 -1.65 19.94 -15.47
N THR A 371 -1.22 19.43 -16.60
CA THR A 371 0.19 19.39 -17.04
C THR A 371 0.82 20.77 -17.26
N LYS A 372 0.03 21.82 -17.55
CA LYS A 372 0.52 23.19 -17.75
C LYS A 372 0.76 23.93 -16.43
N ARG A 373 0.14 23.47 -15.35
CA ARG A 373 0.21 24.10 -14.03
C ARG A 373 0.81 23.20 -12.97
N TYR A 374 1.06 21.94 -13.26
CA TYR A 374 1.46 20.91 -12.31
C TYR A 374 0.59 20.90 -11.05
N ARG A 375 -0.71 20.83 -11.26
CA ARG A 375 -1.75 20.85 -10.22
C ARG A 375 -2.83 19.82 -10.51
N PRO A 376 -3.56 19.36 -9.49
CA PRO A 376 -4.79 18.61 -9.73
C PRO A 376 -5.80 19.44 -10.55
N ARG A 377 -6.65 18.78 -11.31
CA ARG A 377 -7.83 19.41 -11.89
C ARG A 377 -8.93 19.51 -10.83
N TYR A 378 -9.40 20.72 -10.59
CA TYR A 378 -10.46 21.00 -9.60
C TYR A 378 -11.88 20.98 -10.20
N ALA A 379 -12.07 20.28 -11.30
CA ALA A 379 -13.39 20.20 -11.93
C ALA A 379 -14.24 19.12 -11.23
N GLY A 380 -15.18 19.52 -10.41
CA GLY A 380 -16.26 18.66 -9.92
C GLY A 380 -17.39 18.57 -10.93
N LYS A 381 -17.98 17.37 -11.11
CA LYS A 381 -19.22 17.15 -11.87
C LYS A 381 -20.29 16.65 -10.92
N LEU A 382 -21.53 17.12 -11.11
CA LEU A 382 -22.68 16.52 -10.41
C LEU A 382 -22.76 15.03 -10.77
N GLY A 383 -22.94 14.17 -9.75
CA GLY A 383 -22.95 12.72 -9.92
C GLY A 383 -21.55 12.08 -9.95
N ALA A 384 -20.47 12.83 -9.77
CA ALA A 384 -19.15 12.24 -9.59
C ALA A 384 -19.09 11.51 -8.24
N PRO A 385 -18.41 10.35 -8.19
CA PRO A 385 -18.23 9.63 -6.92
C PRO A 385 -17.40 10.45 -5.94
N VAL A 386 -17.60 10.18 -4.63
CA VAL A 386 -16.90 10.89 -3.55
C VAL A 386 -15.38 10.81 -3.70
N PHE A 387 -14.89 9.64 -4.11
CA PHE A 387 -13.50 9.46 -4.49
C PHE A 387 -13.39 9.68 -6.00
N LEU A 388 -12.84 10.81 -6.43
CA LEU A 388 -12.70 11.24 -7.84
C LEU A 388 -11.82 10.28 -8.71
N ILE A 389 -11.89 8.99 -8.45
CA ILE A 389 -10.92 8.00 -8.92
C ILE A 389 -11.50 7.15 -10.05
N SER A 390 -12.81 7.19 -10.23
CA SER A 390 -13.46 6.47 -11.33
C SER A 390 -13.57 7.33 -12.57
N ALA A 391 -13.27 6.74 -13.62
CA ALA A 391 -13.74 7.24 -14.88
C ALA A 391 -14.28 6.16 -15.73
#